data_9f6f23a4e71837825b8e35b095ed53c5
#
_entry.id   9f6f23a4e71837825b8e35b095ed53c5
#
_cell.length_a   1.000
_cell.length_b   1.000
_cell.length_c   1.000
_cell.angle_alpha   90.00
_cell.angle_beta   90.00
_cell.angle_gamma   90.00
#
_symmetry.space_group_name_H-M   'P 1'
#
loop_
_entity.id
_entity.type
_entity.pdbx_description
1 polymer ?
#
loop_
_entity_poly.entity_id
_entity_poly.type
_entity_poly.pdbx_seq_one_letter_code
_entity_poly.pdbx_strand_id
1 'polypeptide(L)'
;TKAVIIADGGFEGIFNGTGIGFGMDLALQSGIPLRDMEFISKTPFGVTNSKLTLSSNMLGYGANLCDTSGNTITAENFVQLCDVTAQSSGAVIDGRDMGDDKVWWQSAFRTVKSSTGVDMNKYTVGLENRVNQTLGGIATDECGRAVIGSWSRWFTGLYAAGDAACSGLNGAGALPGNRLLDALSGGSSSGNHASEWVKDQSFSNTDNLLASLE
;
A
#
# COMPACT_ATOMS: atom_id res chain seq x y z
N THR A 1 18.67 18.90 11.55
CA THR A 1 17.26 18.81 11.91
C THR A 1 17.10 18.30 13.34
N LYS A 2 15.93 18.53 13.97
CA LYS A 2 15.60 18.01 15.30
C LYS A 2 14.81 16.69 15.21
N ALA A 3 14.00 16.53 14.15
CA ALA A 3 13.25 15.32 13.90
C ALA A 3 13.22 15.01 12.39
N VAL A 4 13.05 13.74 12.07
CA VAL A 4 12.87 13.23 10.71
C VAL A 4 11.65 12.32 10.70
N ILE A 5 10.79 12.47 9.69
CA ILE A 5 9.67 11.57 9.44
C ILE A 5 9.91 10.90 8.08
N ILE A 6 10.07 9.58 8.06
CA ILE A 6 10.18 8.80 6.82
C ILE A 6 8.76 8.42 6.39
N ALA A 7 8.37 8.87 5.20
CA ALA A 7 7.02 8.67 4.66
C ALA A 7 7.04 8.57 3.12
N ASP A 8 8.08 7.94 2.58
CA ASP A 8 8.39 7.85 1.16
C ASP A 8 7.78 6.60 0.46
N GLY A 9 6.91 5.90 1.18
CA GLY A 9 6.19 4.73 0.66
C GLY A 9 6.85 3.40 0.95
N GLY A 10 6.31 2.34 0.35
CA GLY A 10 6.77 0.97 0.51
C GLY A 10 7.83 0.57 -0.53
N PHE A 11 7.99 -0.74 -0.70
CA PHE A 11 8.94 -1.32 -1.65
C PHE A 11 8.27 -2.15 -2.77
N GLU A 12 7.05 -1.77 -3.15
CA GLU A 12 6.27 -2.46 -4.19
C GLU A 12 6.95 -2.48 -5.55
N GLY A 13 7.99 -1.65 -5.75
CA GLY A 13 8.75 -1.59 -7.00
C GLY A 13 9.36 -2.92 -7.42
N ILE A 14 9.71 -3.81 -6.48
CA ILE A 14 10.19 -5.17 -6.77
C ILE A 14 9.09 -6.06 -7.38
N PHE A 15 7.82 -5.65 -7.27
CA PHE A 15 6.63 -6.32 -7.80
C PHE A 15 5.96 -5.52 -8.93
N ASN A 16 6.71 -4.68 -9.63
CA ASN A 16 6.20 -3.75 -10.66
C ASN A 16 5.32 -2.59 -10.16
N GLY A 17 5.34 -2.30 -8.85
CA GLY A 17 4.76 -1.09 -8.27
C GLY A 17 5.67 0.14 -8.40
N THR A 18 5.42 1.17 -7.62
CA THR A 18 6.15 2.45 -7.68
C THR A 18 7.07 2.72 -6.49
N GLY A 19 6.81 2.09 -5.33
CA GLY A 19 7.62 2.26 -4.12
C GLY A 19 8.99 1.60 -4.27
N ILE A 20 10.06 2.34 -3.97
CA ILE A 20 11.44 1.84 -4.07
C ILE A 20 12.06 1.48 -2.73
N GLY A 21 11.41 1.79 -1.60
CA GLY A 21 11.87 1.47 -0.25
C GLY A 21 13.11 2.26 0.20
N PHE A 22 13.36 3.43 -0.37
CA PHE A 22 14.58 4.20 -0.09
C PHE A 22 14.72 4.56 1.39
N GLY A 23 13.66 5.05 2.03
CA GLY A 23 13.69 5.38 3.45
C GLY A 23 13.90 4.17 4.35
N MET A 24 13.36 3.01 3.97
CA MET A 24 13.61 1.75 4.68
C MET A 24 15.06 1.30 4.54
N ASP A 25 15.65 1.40 3.34
CA ASP A 25 17.06 1.09 3.11
C ASP A 25 17.97 2.00 3.94
N LEU A 26 17.70 3.30 3.94
CA LEU A 26 18.44 4.26 4.75
C LEU A 26 18.34 3.95 6.25
N ALA A 27 17.15 3.58 6.73
CA ALA A 27 16.94 3.16 8.10
C ALA A 27 17.75 1.90 8.44
N LEU A 28 17.69 0.88 7.58
CA LEU A 28 18.42 -0.39 7.77
C LEU A 28 19.94 -0.17 7.80
N GLN A 29 20.47 0.65 6.88
CA GLN A 29 21.90 1.00 6.87
C GLN A 29 22.33 1.76 8.13
N SER A 30 21.38 2.48 8.75
CA SER A 30 21.58 3.19 10.02
C SER A 30 21.42 2.28 11.25
N GLY A 31 21.24 0.97 11.08
CA GLY A 31 21.06 0.00 12.16
C GLY A 31 19.65 -0.02 12.77
N ILE A 32 18.66 0.54 12.08
CA ILE A 32 17.27 0.53 12.51
C ILE A 32 16.59 -0.74 11.98
N PRO A 33 15.96 -1.56 12.84
CA PRO A 33 15.35 -2.81 12.41
C PRO A 33 14.10 -2.54 11.57
N LEU A 34 13.93 -3.33 10.53
CA LEU A 34 12.69 -3.44 9.79
C LEU A 34 11.88 -4.64 10.29
N ARG A 35 10.55 -4.57 10.21
CA ARG A 35 9.64 -5.60 10.70
C ARG A 35 8.63 -5.99 9.63
N ASP A 36 8.19 -7.24 9.67
CA ASP A 36 7.09 -7.79 8.86
C ASP A 36 7.33 -7.63 7.33
N MET A 37 8.60 -7.64 6.90
CA MET A 37 9.00 -7.43 5.50
C MET A 37 8.49 -8.53 4.56
N GLU A 38 8.13 -9.69 5.08
CA GLU A 38 7.55 -10.83 4.36
C GLU A 38 6.07 -10.65 4.02
N PHE A 39 5.37 -9.71 4.67
CA PHE A 39 3.95 -9.50 4.43
C PHE A 39 3.69 -8.58 3.25
N ILE A 40 2.95 -9.09 2.29
CA ILE A 40 2.45 -8.34 1.14
C ILE A 40 0.94 -8.51 1.01
N SER A 41 0.24 -7.47 0.63
CA SER A 41 -1.18 -7.52 0.27
C SER A 41 -1.31 -7.64 -1.25
N LYS A 42 -2.17 -8.54 -1.70
CA LYS A 42 -2.48 -8.74 -3.11
C LYS A 42 -3.89 -8.26 -3.42
N THR A 43 -4.13 -7.92 -4.68
CA THR A 43 -5.45 -7.64 -5.23
C THR A 43 -5.66 -8.44 -6.51
N PRO A 44 -6.84 -9.05 -6.72
CA PRO A 44 -7.16 -9.76 -7.96
C PRO A 44 -7.63 -8.82 -9.07
N PHE A 45 -7.59 -7.51 -8.87
CA PHE A 45 -8.12 -6.49 -9.79
C PHE A 45 -7.05 -5.80 -10.63
N GLY A 46 -5.85 -6.38 -10.75
CA GLY A 46 -4.85 -5.92 -11.72
C GLY A 46 -5.35 -6.15 -13.14
N VAL A 47 -5.31 -5.14 -13.99
CA VAL A 47 -5.71 -5.29 -15.41
C VAL A 47 -4.56 -5.93 -16.18
N THR A 48 -4.85 -7.04 -16.88
CA THR A 48 -3.84 -7.76 -17.65
C THR A 48 -3.20 -6.88 -18.73
N ASN A 49 -1.91 -7.08 -18.96
CA ASN A 49 -1.11 -6.32 -19.93
C ASN A 49 -1.11 -4.78 -19.69
N SER A 50 -1.35 -4.35 -18.46
CA SER A 50 -1.27 -2.93 -18.09
C SER A 50 -0.72 -2.77 -16.67
N LYS A 51 -0.42 -1.53 -16.26
CA LYS A 51 -0.07 -1.21 -14.86
C LYS A 51 -1.29 -0.81 -14.01
N LEU A 52 -2.48 -0.88 -14.58
CA LEU A 52 -3.70 -0.45 -13.92
C LEU A 52 -4.19 -1.47 -12.91
N THR A 53 -4.76 -0.99 -11.83
CA THR A 53 -5.53 -1.77 -10.87
C THR A 53 -6.91 -1.13 -10.74
N LEU A 54 -7.96 -1.94 -10.88
CA LEU A 54 -9.33 -1.51 -10.68
C LEU A 54 -9.71 -1.58 -9.22
N SER A 55 -10.69 -0.78 -8.82
CA SER A 55 -11.24 -0.84 -7.48
C SER A 55 -12.20 -2.01 -7.33
N SER A 56 -12.05 -2.81 -6.26
CA SER A 56 -13.01 -3.86 -5.90
C SER A 56 -14.42 -3.31 -5.64
N ASN A 57 -14.55 -2.02 -5.33
CA ASN A 57 -15.85 -1.38 -5.11
C ASN A 57 -16.75 -1.45 -6.35
N MET A 58 -16.20 -1.63 -7.55
CA MET A 58 -17.00 -1.81 -8.77
C MET A 58 -18.00 -2.97 -8.66
N LEU A 59 -17.67 -4.02 -7.89
CA LEU A 59 -18.58 -5.15 -7.65
C LEU A 59 -19.85 -4.70 -6.89
N GLY A 60 -19.72 -3.77 -5.94
CA GLY A 60 -20.84 -3.19 -5.23
C GLY A 60 -21.73 -2.28 -6.08
N TYR A 61 -21.26 -1.89 -7.26
CA TYR A 61 -21.98 -1.08 -8.24
C TYR A 61 -22.42 -1.88 -9.47
N GLY A 62 -22.52 -3.20 -9.33
CA GLY A 62 -23.08 -4.08 -10.36
C GLY A 62 -22.09 -4.62 -11.39
N ALA A 63 -20.78 -4.40 -11.21
CA ALA A 63 -19.80 -5.15 -12.00
C ALA A 63 -19.75 -6.61 -11.53
N ASN A 64 -19.57 -7.55 -12.46
CA ASN A 64 -19.46 -8.98 -12.16
C ASN A 64 -18.02 -9.46 -12.34
N LEU A 65 -17.56 -10.27 -11.40
CA LEU A 65 -16.29 -10.99 -11.52
C LEU A 65 -16.58 -12.41 -12.03
N CYS A 66 -16.01 -12.76 -13.15
CA CYS A 66 -16.26 -14.04 -13.81
C CYS A 66 -14.95 -14.73 -14.19
N ASP A 67 -15.05 -16.05 -14.43
CA ASP A 67 -14.02 -16.78 -15.16
C ASP A 67 -14.13 -16.50 -16.68
N THR A 68 -13.18 -17.01 -17.44
CA THR A 68 -13.19 -16.85 -18.93
C THR A 68 -14.34 -17.58 -19.62
N SER A 69 -15.03 -18.49 -18.92
CA SER A 69 -16.22 -19.19 -19.40
C SER A 69 -17.52 -18.43 -19.07
N GLY A 70 -17.44 -17.34 -18.33
CA GLY A 70 -18.58 -16.52 -17.93
C GLY A 70 -19.25 -16.93 -16.62
N ASN A 71 -18.68 -17.89 -15.87
CA ASN A 71 -19.22 -18.26 -14.57
C ASN A 71 -18.78 -17.24 -13.51
N THR A 72 -19.70 -16.81 -12.66
CA THR A 72 -19.39 -15.86 -11.59
C THR A 72 -18.43 -16.47 -10.58
N ILE A 73 -17.36 -15.73 -10.27
CA ILE A 73 -16.41 -16.04 -9.20
C ILE A 73 -16.94 -15.45 -7.91
N THR A 74 -17.11 -16.30 -6.88
CA THR A 74 -17.54 -15.90 -5.56
C THR A 74 -16.50 -16.30 -4.51
N ALA A 75 -16.36 -15.51 -3.46
CA ALA A 75 -15.47 -15.78 -2.34
C ALA A 75 -16.05 -15.18 -1.05
N GLU A 76 -15.76 -15.83 0.08
CA GLU A 76 -16.25 -15.39 1.39
C GLU A 76 -15.51 -14.15 1.92
N ASN A 77 -14.26 -13.98 1.48
CA ASN A 77 -13.43 -12.85 1.87
C ASN A 77 -12.41 -12.50 0.77
N PHE A 78 -11.73 -11.38 0.96
CA PHE A 78 -10.82 -10.84 -0.04
C PHE A 78 -9.58 -11.73 -0.30
N VAL A 79 -9.07 -12.41 0.73
CA VAL A 79 -7.92 -13.32 0.58
C VAL A 79 -8.32 -14.51 -0.28
N GLN A 80 -9.45 -15.15 0.05
CA GLN A 80 -9.99 -16.25 -0.75
C GLN A 80 -10.28 -15.81 -2.20
N LEU A 81 -10.75 -14.58 -2.41
CA LEU A 81 -10.96 -14.05 -3.75
C LEU A 81 -9.66 -14.02 -4.56
N CYS A 82 -8.55 -13.59 -3.95
CA CYS A 82 -7.24 -13.63 -4.59
C CYS A 82 -6.82 -15.05 -4.95
N ASP A 83 -7.07 -16.02 -4.06
CA ASP A 83 -6.68 -17.42 -4.30
C ASP A 83 -7.52 -18.05 -5.42
N VAL A 84 -8.84 -17.84 -5.40
CA VAL A 84 -9.74 -18.36 -6.45
C VAL A 84 -9.41 -17.76 -7.80
N THR A 85 -9.14 -16.47 -7.89
CA THR A 85 -8.76 -15.82 -9.15
C THR A 85 -7.39 -16.28 -9.66
N ALA A 86 -6.47 -16.63 -8.76
CA ALA A 86 -5.17 -17.19 -9.15
C ALA A 86 -5.27 -18.62 -9.69
N GLN A 87 -6.23 -19.40 -9.21
CA GLN A 87 -6.44 -20.80 -9.59
C GLN A 87 -7.34 -20.96 -10.82
N SER A 88 -8.16 -19.93 -11.13
CA SER A 88 -9.03 -19.96 -12.30
C SER A 88 -8.22 -19.88 -13.61
N SER A 89 -8.79 -20.37 -14.71
CA SER A 89 -8.20 -20.28 -16.06
C SER A 89 -8.06 -18.84 -16.60
N GLY A 90 -8.24 -17.88 -15.76
CA GLY A 90 -8.26 -16.43 -15.96
C GLY A 90 -9.49 -15.83 -15.31
N ALA A 91 -9.35 -14.65 -14.73
CA ALA A 91 -10.45 -13.86 -14.21
C ALA A 91 -10.73 -12.67 -15.13
N VAL A 92 -11.99 -12.30 -15.26
CA VAL A 92 -12.41 -11.13 -16.02
C VAL A 92 -13.41 -10.31 -15.20
N ILE A 93 -13.38 -9.01 -15.34
CA ILE A 93 -14.42 -8.13 -14.81
C ILE A 93 -15.38 -7.72 -15.95
N ASP A 94 -16.66 -7.85 -15.68
CA ASP A 94 -17.75 -7.44 -16.56
C ASP A 94 -18.44 -6.19 -16.01
N GLY A 95 -18.27 -5.05 -16.67
CA GLY A 95 -18.89 -3.79 -16.29
C GLY A 95 -20.07 -3.41 -17.20
N ARG A 96 -20.53 -4.30 -18.07
CA ARG A 96 -21.57 -3.96 -19.07
C ARG A 96 -22.93 -3.68 -18.42
N ASP A 97 -23.27 -4.38 -17.35
CA ASP A 97 -24.57 -4.33 -16.69
C ASP A 97 -24.62 -3.50 -15.40
N MET A 98 -23.69 -2.54 -15.24
CA MET A 98 -23.60 -1.70 -14.04
C MET A 98 -24.76 -0.66 -13.91
N GLY A 99 -25.71 -0.63 -14.85
CA GLY A 99 -26.85 0.29 -14.80
C GLY A 99 -26.46 1.79 -14.75
N ASP A 100 -27.25 2.59 -14.05
CA ASP A 100 -27.03 4.05 -13.92
C ASP A 100 -25.78 4.40 -13.12
N ASP A 101 -25.35 3.54 -12.23
CA ASP A 101 -24.14 3.73 -11.40
C ASP A 101 -22.85 3.73 -12.22
N LYS A 102 -22.91 3.28 -13.46
CA LYS A 102 -21.82 3.32 -14.42
C LYS A 102 -21.21 4.72 -14.61
N VAL A 103 -21.99 5.77 -14.36
CA VAL A 103 -21.54 7.16 -14.46
C VAL A 103 -20.34 7.43 -13.55
N TRP A 104 -20.32 6.84 -12.36
CA TRP A 104 -19.23 7.00 -11.38
C TRP A 104 -17.91 6.37 -11.84
N TRP A 105 -17.99 5.40 -12.72
CA TRP A 105 -16.84 4.60 -13.20
C TRP A 105 -16.33 5.00 -14.59
N GLN A 106 -16.92 6.02 -15.21
CA GLN A 106 -16.54 6.48 -16.56
C GLN A 106 -15.07 6.84 -16.69
N SER A 107 -14.45 7.38 -15.62
CA SER A 107 -13.02 7.69 -15.60
C SER A 107 -12.19 6.40 -15.67
N ALA A 108 -12.53 5.38 -14.87
CA ALA A 108 -11.87 4.09 -14.88
C ALA A 108 -12.03 3.41 -16.24
N PHE A 109 -13.22 3.42 -16.83
CA PHE A 109 -13.49 2.86 -18.17
C PHE A 109 -12.65 3.51 -19.26
N ARG A 110 -12.54 4.85 -19.22
CA ARG A 110 -11.67 5.59 -20.16
C ARG A 110 -10.20 5.24 -19.97
N THR A 111 -9.74 5.13 -18.74
CA THR A 111 -8.36 4.78 -18.41
C THR A 111 -8.02 3.36 -18.88
N VAL A 112 -8.90 2.40 -18.66
CA VAL A 112 -8.73 1.03 -19.20
C VAL A 112 -8.65 1.05 -20.72
N LYS A 113 -9.59 1.74 -21.37
CA LYS A 113 -9.62 1.85 -22.83
C LYS A 113 -8.35 2.48 -23.41
N SER A 114 -7.84 3.55 -22.78
CA SER A 114 -6.60 4.20 -23.26
C SER A 114 -5.36 3.33 -23.07
N SER A 115 -5.33 2.48 -22.02
CA SER A 115 -4.16 1.65 -21.69
C SER A 115 -4.16 0.30 -22.39
N THR A 116 -5.34 -0.30 -22.63
CA THR A 116 -5.46 -1.67 -23.16
C THR A 116 -6.14 -1.74 -24.51
N GLY A 117 -6.79 -0.66 -24.96
CA GLY A 117 -7.66 -0.66 -26.13
C GLY A 117 -9.06 -1.26 -25.91
N VAL A 118 -9.31 -1.89 -24.73
CA VAL A 118 -10.57 -2.57 -24.43
C VAL A 118 -11.61 -1.60 -23.88
N ASP A 119 -12.79 -1.57 -24.51
CA ASP A 119 -13.92 -0.77 -24.07
C ASP A 119 -14.81 -1.58 -23.11
N MET A 120 -14.76 -1.29 -21.84
CA MET A 120 -15.53 -1.96 -20.78
C MET A 120 -17.06 -1.83 -20.94
N ASN A 121 -17.53 -0.93 -21.80
CA ASN A 121 -18.95 -0.87 -22.14
C ASN A 121 -19.40 -2.00 -23.06
N LYS A 122 -18.46 -2.65 -23.73
CA LYS A 122 -18.72 -3.65 -24.78
C LYS A 122 -18.11 -5.00 -24.46
N TYR A 123 -16.99 -5.01 -23.75
CA TYR A 123 -16.18 -6.21 -23.55
C TYR A 123 -15.78 -6.35 -22.08
N THR A 124 -15.60 -7.57 -21.66
CA THR A 124 -14.99 -7.90 -20.36
C THR A 124 -13.49 -7.57 -20.40
N VAL A 125 -12.91 -7.32 -19.23
CA VAL A 125 -11.48 -7.01 -19.10
C VAL A 125 -10.81 -8.10 -18.28
N GLY A 126 -9.70 -8.62 -18.80
CA GLY A 126 -8.88 -9.62 -18.12
C GLY A 126 -8.24 -9.06 -16.85
N LEU A 127 -8.26 -9.86 -15.81
CA LEU A 127 -7.68 -9.53 -14.52
C LEU A 127 -6.56 -10.49 -14.15
N GLU A 128 -5.65 -10.00 -13.32
CA GLU A 128 -4.55 -10.77 -12.72
C GLU A 128 -4.34 -10.38 -11.28
N ASN A 129 -3.82 -11.32 -10.49
CA ASN A 129 -3.37 -10.99 -9.14
C ASN A 129 -2.13 -10.11 -9.20
N ARG A 130 -2.15 -9.04 -8.41
CA ARG A 130 -1.05 -8.08 -8.33
C ARG A 130 -0.75 -7.74 -6.88
N VAL A 131 0.51 -7.50 -6.57
CA VAL A 131 0.88 -6.91 -5.28
C VAL A 131 0.35 -5.48 -5.24
N ASN A 132 -0.43 -5.18 -4.21
CA ASN A 132 -1.07 -3.89 -4.01
C ASN A 132 -0.32 -3.04 -2.99
N GLN A 133 0.24 -3.69 -1.98
CA GLN A 133 0.91 -3.03 -0.86
C GLN A 133 1.94 -3.96 -0.24
N THR A 134 3.07 -3.41 0.17
CA THR A 134 4.02 -4.02 1.11
C THR A 134 3.67 -3.53 2.51
N LEU A 135 3.68 -4.41 3.51
CA LEU A 135 3.15 -4.14 4.85
C LEU A 135 4.24 -4.04 5.91
N GLY A 136 5.44 -4.50 5.57
CA GLY A 136 6.63 -4.34 6.39
C GLY A 136 7.24 -2.95 6.25
N GLY A 137 8.09 -2.61 7.20
CA GLY A 137 8.78 -1.33 7.22
C GLY A 137 9.46 -1.04 8.55
N ILE A 138 9.74 0.22 8.80
CA ILE A 138 10.29 0.71 10.05
C ILE A 138 9.27 0.46 11.17
N ALA A 139 9.65 -0.32 12.18
CA ALA A 139 8.77 -0.62 13.31
C ALA A 139 8.39 0.68 14.06
N THR A 140 7.10 0.94 14.21
CA THR A 140 6.61 2.14 14.90
C THR A 140 5.64 1.82 16.02
N ASP A 141 5.54 2.72 17.00
CA ASP A 141 4.49 2.75 18.01
C ASP A 141 3.28 3.59 17.53
N GLU A 142 2.29 3.77 18.43
CA GLU A 142 1.07 4.54 18.15
C GLU A 142 1.31 6.04 17.86
N CYS A 143 2.47 6.57 18.25
CA CYS A 143 2.90 7.93 17.94
C CYS A 143 3.71 8.03 16.65
N GLY A 144 3.91 6.92 15.95
CA GLY A 144 4.76 6.84 14.75
C GLY A 144 6.26 6.94 15.03
N ARG A 145 6.71 6.81 16.30
CA ARG A 145 8.12 6.82 16.66
C ARG A 145 8.77 5.50 16.25
N ALA A 146 9.94 5.57 15.60
CA ALA A 146 10.70 4.37 15.26
C ALA A 146 11.20 3.66 16.52
N VAL A 147 10.78 2.40 16.74
CA VAL A 147 11.03 1.65 17.97
C VAL A 147 12.03 0.54 17.77
N ILE A 148 12.73 0.20 18.86
CA ILE A 148 13.73 -0.87 18.91
C ILE A 148 13.28 -1.92 19.93
N GLY A 149 13.24 -3.18 19.49
CA GLY A 149 12.96 -4.29 20.41
C GLY A 149 11.53 -4.25 20.98
N SER A 150 11.40 -4.23 22.31
CA SER A 150 10.15 -4.40 23.02
C SER A 150 9.32 -3.13 23.18
N TRP A 151 9.25 -2.23 22.23
CA TRP A 151 8.41 -1.00 22.21
C TRP A 151 8.78 0.08 23.25
N SER A 152 9.68 -0.23 24.19
CA SER A 152 10.06 0.68 25.27
C SER A 152 11.18 1.65 24.91
N ARG A 153 11.88 1.40 23.81
CA ARG A 153 12.95 2.28 23.32
C ARG A 153 12.65 2.72 21.90
N TRP A 154 12.91 3.97 21.60
CA TRP A 154 12.76 4.53 20.28
C TRP A 154 14.03 5.27 19.83
N PHE A 155 14.23 5.36 18.54
CA PHE A 155 15.27 6.18 17.94
C PHE A 155 14.88 7.65 18.10
N THR A 156 15.51 8.35 19.01
CA THR A 156 15.15 9.72 19.37
C THR A 156 15.13 10.64 18.17
N GLY A 157 13.98 11.25 17.92
CA GLY A 157 13.76 12.15 16.79
C GLY A 157 13.45 11.49 15.45
N LEU A 158 13.38 10.14 15.39
CA LEU A 158 13.01 9.42 14.16
C LEU A 158 11.58 8.92 14.25
N TYR A 159 10.84 9.16 13.18
CA TYR A 159 9.44 8.74 12.96
C TYR A 159 9.29 8.09 11.61
N ALA A 160 8.26 7.28 11.45
CA ALA A 160 7.83 6.80 10.15
C ALA A 160 6.30 6.76 10.05
N ALA A 161 5.76 6.87 8.84
CA ALA A 161 4.33 6.84 8.57
C ALA A 161 4.01 6.26 7.20
N GLY A 162 2.76 5.81 7.01
CA GLY A 162 2.31 5.17 5.78
C GLY A 162 3.06 3.87 5.51
N ASP A 163 3.22 3.52 4.24
CA ASP A 163 3.85 2.25 3.84
C ASP A 163 5.36 2.15 4.15
N ALA A 164 6.00 3.24 4.57
CA ALA A 164 7.37 3.21 5.10
C ALA A 164 7.44 2.68 6.54
N ALA A 165 6.32 2.72 7.27
CA ALA A 165 6.20 2.29 8.65
C ALA A 165 5.56 0.89 8.76
N CYS A 166 5.89 0.19 9.83
CA CYS A 166 5.20 -1.01 10.27
C CYS A 166 4.65 -0.82 11.69
N SER A 167 3.40 -0.39 11.79
CA SER A 167 2.67 -0.26 13.06
C SER A 167 2.21 -1.61 13.63
N GLY A 168 2.20 -2.67 12.78
CA GLY A 168 1.64 -3.97 13.12
C GLY A 168 0.10 -4.02 13.06
N LEU A 169 -0.55 -2.95 12.59
CA LEU A 169 -2.01 -2.88 12.48
C LEU A 169 -2.55 -3.77 11.36
N ASN A 170 -1.85 -3.82 10.25
CA ASN A 170 -2.23 -4.58 9.06
C ASN A 170 -1.34 -5.80 8.86
N GLY A 171 -1.92 -6.89 8.35
CA GLY A 171 -1.22 -8.07 7.90
C GLY A 171 -1.59 -8.43 6.46
N ALA A 172 -1.24 -9.63 5.99
CA ALA A 172 -1.49 -10.09 4.62
C ALA A 172 -2.96 -9.98 4.17
N GLY A 173 -3.90 -9.99 5.12
CA GLY A 173 -5.33 -9.79 4.90
C GLY A 173 -5.79 -8.32 4.96
N ALA A 174 -4.92 -7.35 4.80
CA ALA A 174 -5.28 -5.92 4.79
C ALA A 174 -6.39 -5.64 3.79
N LEU A 175 -7.45 -4.96 4.25
CA LEU A 175 -8.61 -4.65 3.43
C LEU A 175 -8.33 -3.48 2.46
N PRO A 176 -9.03 -3.44 1.32
CA PRO A 176 -9.02 -2.29 0.44
C PRO A 176 -9.35 -0.99 1.20
N GLY A 177 -8.54 0.03 1.02
CA GLY A 177 -8.67 1.32 1.72
C GLY A 177 -7.85 1.44 3.02
N ASN A 178 -7.45 0.35 3.67
CA ASN A 178 -6.63 0.39 4.89
C ASN A 178 -5.32 1.13 4.67
N ARG A 179 -4.71 0.99 3.50
CA ARG A 179 -3.48 1.71 3.14
C ARG A 179 -3.62 3.22 3.31
N LEU A 180 -4.69 3.79 2.75
CA LEU A 180 -4.93 5.24 2.85
C LEU A 180 -5.25 5.65 4.28
N LEU A 181 -6.05 4.86 4.99
CA LEU A 181 -6.40 5.11 6.38
C LEU A 181 -5.16 5.09 7.29
N ASP A 182 -4.29 4.10 7.13
CA ASP A 182 -3.05 3.97 7.89
C ASP A 182 -2.09 5.14 7.59
N ALA A 183 -1.94 5.52 6.32
CA ALA A 183 -1.12 6.67 5.94
C ALA A 183 -1.65 7.99 6.55
N LEU A 184 -2.97 8.20 6.57
CA LEU A 184 -3.57 9.40 7.15
C LEU A 184 -3.46 9.42 8.67
N SER A 185 -3.81 8.32 9.35
CA SER A 185 -3.75 8.24 10.80
C SER A 185 -2.31 8.25 11.32
N GLY A 186 -1.44 7.43 10.73
CA GLY A 186 -0.03 7.36 11.08
C GLY A 186 0.71 8.67 10.80
N GLY A 187 0.43 9.30 9.65
CA GLY A 187 0.99 10.61 9.33
C GLY A 187 0.55 11.70 10.30
N SER A 188 -0.73 11.71 10.69
CA SER A 188 -1.26 12.64 11.69
C SER A 188 -0.61 12.42 13.07
N SER A 189 -0.54 11.17 13.54
CA SER A 189 0.07 10.83 14.82
C SER A 189 1.55 11.22 14.84
N SER A 190 2.32 10.86 13.83
CA SER A 190 3.75 11.18 13.72
C SER A 190 4.00 12.68 13.68
N GLY A 191 3.22 13.42 12.88
CA GLY A 191 3.34 14.86 12.75
C GLY A 191 3.02 15.60 14.06
N ASN A 192 1.93 15.22 14.73
CA ASN A 192 1.52 15.82 16.00
C ASN A 192 2.57 15.57 17.08
N HIS A 193 2.98 14.32 17.28
CA HIS A 193 3.98 14.00 18.29
C HIS A 193 5.33 14.66 17.99
N ALA A 194 5.80 14.62 16.74
CA ALA A 194 7.06 15.25 16.36
C ALA A 194 7.02 16.77 16.61
N SER A 195 5.91 17.44 16.28
CA SER A 195 5.76 18.88 16.44
C SER A 195 5.83 19.32 17.92
N GLU A 196 5.26 18.54 18.83
CA GLU A 196 5.36 18.79 20.25
C GLU A 196 6.76 18.49 20.77
N TRP A 197 7.30 17.33 20.42
CA TRP A 197 8.60 16.88 20.90
C TRP A 197 9.75 17.84 20.54
N VAL A 198 9.78 18.40 19.33
CA VAL A 198 10.86 19.30 18.86
C VAL A 198 10.92 20.64 19.62
N LYS A 199 9.85 21.04 20.33
CA LYS A 199 9.82 22.28 21.10
C LYS A 199 10.86 22.27 22.21
N ASP A 200 11.04 21.11 22.85
CA ASP A 200 11.94 20.91 23.98
C ASP A 200 13.35 20.45 23.57
N GLN A 201 13.61 20.32 22.25
CA GLN A 201 14.90 19.86 21.75
C GLN A 201 15.78 21.00 21.27
N SER A 202 17.09 20.89 21.56
CA SER A 202 18.11 21.70 20.89
C SER A 202 18.55 21.06 19.57
N PHE A 203 19.16 21.84 18.66
CA PHE A 203 19.85 21.26 17.51
C PHE A 203 21.07 20.47 17.98
N SER A 204 21.33 19.32 17.33
CA SER A 204 22.54 18.54 17.56
C SER A 204 23.78 19.37 17.21
N ASN A 205 24.83 19.26 18.01
CA ASN A 205 26.12 19.82 17.63
C ASN A 205 26.70 19.00 16.47
N THR A 206 26.98 19.67 15.35
CA THR A 206 27.50 19.03 14.13
C THR A 206 28.99 18.73 14.19
N ASP A 207 29.74 19.27 15.16
CA ASP A 207 31.18 19.11 15.23
C ASP A 207 31.61 17.65 15.40
N ASN A 208 30.83 16.86 16.16
CA ASN A 208 31.09 15.44 16.32
C ASN A 208 30.74 14.61 15.06
N LEU A 209 29.85 15.11 14.21
CA LEU A 209 29.46 14.43 12.99
C LEU A 209 30.53 14.58 11.89
N LEU A 210 31.11 15.76 11.79
CA LEU A 210 32.20 16.04 10.85
C LEU A 210 33.46 15.24 11.20
N ALA A 211 33.77 15.11 12.50
CA ALA A 211 34.90 14.30 12.98
C ALA A 211 34.73 12.78 12.73
N SER A 212 33.53 12.29 12.50
CA SER A 212 33.26 10.88 12.18
C SER A 212 33.31 10.58 10.66
N LEU A 213 33.41 11.60 9.82
CA LEU A 213 33.49 11.48 8.36
C LEU A 213 34.92 11.62 7.83
N GLU A 214 35.89 11.96 8.68
CA GLU A 214 37.34 11.96 8.44
C GLU A 214 37.95 10.60 8.86
#